data_3afb653b14c5b11118d090c82dc6df5a
#
_entry.id   3afb653b14c5b11118d090c82dc6df5a
#
_cell.length_a   1.000
_cell.length_b   1.000
_cell.length_c   1.000
_cell.angle_alpha   90.00
_cell.angle_beta   90.00
_cell.angle_gamma   90.00
#
_symmetry.space_group_name_H-M   'P 1'
#
loop_
_entity.id
_entity.type
_entity.pdbx_description
1 polymer ?
#
loop_
_entity_poly.entity_id
_entity_poly.type
_entity_poly.pdbx_seq_one_letter_code
_entity_poly.pdbx_strand_id
1 'polypeptide(L)'
;MGEQNVIRLRGVTIYHTDAPFGSRSEKKLLQQGELILSDLNFDINAGEFVYLIGRVGSGKSSLLKTLYAELQLIEGEGYVAGFDLRKLKRREIPMLRRRIGIVFQDYQLLTDRNVFMNLYYVMKATGWKNESEIRKRIDEVLKVVSLEAKGYKM
;
A
#
# COMPACT_ATOMS: atom_id res chain seq x y z
N MET A 1 -4.69 25.75 -10.77
CA MET A 1 -4.08 24.75 -9.89
C MET A 1 -4.17 23.44 -10.65
N GLY A 2 -3.04 22.88 -11.11
CA GLY A 2 -3.06 21.64 -11.88
C GLY A 2 -3.56 20.50 -10.98
N GLU A 3 -4.49 19.71 -11.49
CA GLU A 3 -4.97 18.48 -10.85
C GLU A 3 -3.76 17.60 -10.56
N GLN A 4 -3.48 17.37 -9.29
CA GLN A 4 -2.34 16.57 -8.88
C GLN A 4 -2.81 15.12 -8.79
N ASN A 5 -2.58 14.35 -9.86
CA ASN A 5 -2.86 12.92 -9.88
C ASN A 5 -2.12 12.23 -8.74
N VAL A 6 -2.85 11.60 -7.85
CA VAL A 6 -2.28 10.79 -6.76
C VAL A 6 -2.02 9.35 -7.20
N ILE A 7 -2.78 8.87 -8.21
CA ILE A 7 -2.53 7.60 -8.91
C ILE A 7 -2.69 7.86 -10.41
N ARG A 8 -1.77 7.31 -11.20
CA ARG A 8 -1.86 7.30 -12.67
C ARG A 8 -1.33 5.98 -13.19
N LEU A 9 -2.16 5.27 -13.97
CA LEU A 9 -1.78 4.05 -14.68
C LEU A 9 -1.99 4.23 -16.18
N ARG A 10 -1.03 3.72 -16.98
CA ARG A 10 -1.08 3.73 -18.45
C ARG A 10 -0.57 2.41 -18.99
N GLY A 11 -1.45 1.69 -19.71
CA GLY A 11 -1.14 0.39 -20.31
C GLY A 11 -0.64 -0.64 -19.31
N VAL A 12 -1.10 -0.56 -18.06
CA VAL A 12 -0.61 -1.41 -16.99
C VAL A 12 -1.16 -2.82 -17.12
N THR A 13 -0.25 -3.79 -17.15
CA THR A 13 -0.56 -5.22 -17.10
C THR A 13 -0.02 -5.81 -15.80
N ILE A 14 -0.86 -6.57 -15.10
CA ILE A 14 -0.55 -7.15 -13.79
C ILE A 14 -0.46 -8.66 -13.92
N TYR A 15 0.65 -9.20 -13.44
CA TYR A 15 0.92 -10.62 -13.35
C TYR A 15 1.02 -11.06 -11.89
N HIS A 16 0.52 -12.25 -11.59
CA HIS A 16 0.84 -12.93 -10.33
C HIS A 16 2.12 -13.74 -10.55
N THR A 17 3.09 -13.58 -9.66
CA THR A 17 4.37 -14.28 -9.74
C THR A 17 4.92 -14.52 -8.34
N ASP A 18 5.50 -15.69 -8.10
CA ASP A 18 6.19 -16.04 -6.86
C ASP A 18 7.61 -15.44 -6.78
N ALA A 19 8.04 -14.72 -7.81
CA ALA A 19 9.36 -14.13 -7.84
C ALA A 19 9.49 -12.96 -6.82
N PRO A 20 10.61 -12.87 -6.11
CA PRO A 20 10.85 -11.79 -5.17
C PRO A 20 10.81 -10.41 -5.86
N PHE A 21 10.23 -9.42 -5.18
CA PHE A 21 10.21 -8.04 -5.66
C PHE A 21 11.64 -7.55 -5.97
N GLY A 22 11.82 -6.96 -7.16
CA GLY A 22 13.13 -6.48 -7.64
C GLY A 22 13.94 -7.56 -8.35
N SER A 23 13.35 -8.70 -8.71
CA SER A 23 13.98 -9.68 -9.61
C SER A 23 14.34 -9.02 -10.93
N ARG A 24 15.62 -9.15 -11.34
CA ARG A 24 16.17 -8.42 -12.50
C ARG A 24 15.69 -8.92 -13.86
N SER A 25 15.10 -10.10 -13.94
CA SER A 25 14.69 -10.69 -15.21
C SER A 25 13.20 -10.50 -15.46
N GLU A 26 12.81 -9.32 -15.99
CA GLU A 26 11.43 -9.06 -16.45
C GLU A 26 10.95 -10.15 -17.39
N LYS A 27 11.81 -10.61 -18.33
CA LYS A 27 11.49 -11.69 -19.27
C LYS A 27 11.11 -12.97 -18.57
N LYS A 28 11.79 -13.34 -17.49
CA LYS A 28 11.46 -14.53 -16.68
C LYS A 28 10.15 -14.36 -15.92
N LEU A 29 9.90 -13.14 -15.39
CA LEU A 29 8.65 -12.82 -14.69
C LEU A 29 7.45 -12.89 -15.63
N LEU A 30 7.57 -12.39 -16.87
CA LEU A 30 6.52 -12.47 -17.90
C LEU A 30 6.26 -13.92 -18.38
N GLN A 31 7.31 -14.74 -18.45
CA GLN A 31 7.15 -16.16 -18.88
C GLN A 31 6.54 -17.07 -17.81
N GLN A 32 6.72 -16.75 -16.53
CA GLN A 32 6.28 -17.59 -15.41
C GLN A 32 5.08 -17.01 -14.67
N GLY A 33 4.72 -15.76 -14.94
CA GLY A 33 3.61 -15.06 -14.28
C GLY A 33 2.26 -15.42 -14.91
N GLU A 34 1.26 -15.59 -14.07
CA GLU A 34 -0.14 -15.69 -14.50
C GLU A 34 -0.68 -14.29 -14.77
N LEU A 35 -1.23 -14.05 -15.96
CA LEU A 35 -1.86 -12.79 -16.33
C LEU A 35 -3.15 -12.59 -15.52
N ILE A 36 -3.24 -11.52 -14.76
CA ILE A 36 -4.41 -11.16 -13.95
C ILE A 36 -5.24 -10.06 -14.59
N LEU A 37 -4.60 -8.95 -14.96
CA LEU A 37 -5.23 -7.78 -15.56
C LEU A 37 -4.34 -7.24 -16.67
N SER A 38 -4.94 -6.73 -17.73
CA SER A 38 -4.22 -6.13 -18.85
C SER A 38 -4.78 -4.77 -19.24
N ASP A 39 -3.91 -3.93 -19.76
CA ASP A 39 -4.22 -2.62 -20.35
C ASP A 39 -5.03 -1.68 -19.44
N LEU A 40 -4.63 -1.59 -18.17
CA LEU A 40 -5.27 -0.69 -17.22
C LEU A 40 -4.83 0.76 -17.50
N ASN A 41 -5.82 1.62 -17.69
CA ASN A 41 -5.63 3.02 -17.97
C ASN A 41 -6.60 3.85 -17.12
N PHE A 42 -6.12 4.54 -16.08
CA PHE A 42 -6.92 5.47 -15.28
C PHE A 42 -6.07 6.45 -14.48
N ASP A 43 -6.69 7.55 -14.07
CA ASP A 43 -6.15 8.53 -13.15
C ASP A 43 -7.07 8.66 -11.93
N ILE A 44 -6.48 8.92 -10.77
CA ILE A 44 -7.19 9.33 -9.56
C ILE A 44 -6.52 10.62 -9.06
N ASN A 45 -7.32 11.66 -8.88
CA ASN A 45 -6.87 12.96 -8.41
C ASN A 45 -6.99 13.08 -6.89
N ALA A 46 -6.28 14.05 -6.33
CA ALA A 46 -6.40 14.36 -4.91
C ALA A 46 -7.84 14.76 -4.56
N GLY A 47 -8.38 14.18 -3.48
CA GLY A 47 -9.74 14.44 -3.00
C GLY A 47 -10.82 13.60 -3.67
N GLU A 48 -10.50 12.79 -4.66
CA GLU A 48 -11.46 11.85 -5.25
C GLU A 48 -11.73 10.65 -4.35
N PHE A 49 -12.97 10.17 -4.40
CA PHE A 49 -13.40 8.91 -3.81
C PHE A 49 -13.80 7.94 -4.93
N VAL A 50 -13.12 6.80 -5.02
CA VAL A 50 -13.26 5.86 -6.13
C VAL A 50 -13.67 4.48 -5.64
N TYR A 51 -14.70 3.89 -6.24
CA TYR A 51 -15.09 2.50 -6.01
C TYR A 51 -14.43 1.58 -7.04
N LEU A 52 -13.75 0.53 -6.58
CA LEU A 52 -13.25 -0.55 -7.42
C LEU A 52 -14.24 -1.72 -7.40
N ILE A 53 -15.04 -1.85 -8.45
CA ILE A 53 -16.14 -2.82 -8.56
C ILE A 53 -15.75 -3.93 -9.54
N GLY A 54 -16.18 -5.16 -9.26
CA GLY A 54 -15.97 -6.32 -10.13
C GLY A 54 -16.26 -7.63 -9.41
N ARG A 55 -16.37 -8.72 -10.18
CA ARG A 55 -16.63 -10.07 -9.67
C ARG A 55 -15.51 -10.55 -8.74
N VAL A 56 -15.80 -11.54 -7.91
CA VAL A 56 -14.76 -12.26 -7.15
C VAL A 56 -13.76 -12.86 -8.14
N GLY A 57 -12.45 -12.75 -7.85
CA GLY A 57 -11.39 -13.22 -8.74
C GLY A 57 -11.05 -12.30 -9.92
N SER A 58 -11.69 -11.13 -10.08
CA SER A 58 -11.42 -10.22 -11.21
C SER A 58 -10.14 -9.36 -11.07
N GLY A 59 -9.23 -9.69 -10.17
CA GLY A 59 -7.94 -9.00 -10.03
C GLY A 59 -7.95 -7.71 -9.20
N LYS A 60 -9.07 -7.32 -8.53
CA LYS A 60 -9.13 -6.11 -7.69
C LYS A 60 -8.05 -6.07 -6.61
N SER A 61 -7.89 -7.17 -5.89
CA SER A 61 -6.86 -7.28 -4.86
C SER A 61 -5.45 -7.21 -5.44
N SER A 62 -5.23 -7.79 -6.64
CA SER A 62 -3.94 -7.72 -7.33
C SER A 62 -3.62 -6.29 -7.79
N LEU A 63 -4.61 -5.55 -8.25
CA LEU A 63 -4.44 -4.13 -8.54
C LEU A 63 -4.02 -3.35 -7.27
N LEU A 64 -4.76 -3.51 -6.17
CA LEU A 64 -4.40 -2.86 -4.91
C LEU A 64 -2.97 -3.25 -4.47
N LYS A 65 -2.62 -4.53 -4.52
CA LYS A 65 -1.27 -5.04 -4.19
C LYS A 65 -0.18 -4.41 -5.06
N THR A 66 -0.47 -4.13 -6.32
CA THR A 66 0.45 -3.41 -7.21
C THR A 66 0.60 -1.95 -6.78
N LEU A 67 -0.49 -1.27 -6.40
CA LEU A 67 -0.46 0.15 -6.01
C LEU A 67 0.40 0.38 -4.74
N TYR A 68 0.42 -0.57 -3.78
CA TYR A 68 1.29 -0.45 -2.60
C TYR A 68 2.56 -1.31 -2.67
N ALA A 69 2.93 -1.74 -3.89
CA ALA A 69 4.15 -2.47 -4.20
C ALA A 69 4.34 -3.77 -3.38
N GLU A 70 3.29 -4.57 -3.24
CA GLU A 70 3.37 -5.98 -2.87
C GLU A 70 3.59 -6.83 -4.12
N LEU A 71 2.86 -6.53 -5.21
CA LEU A 71 3.15 -7.06 -6.53
C LEU A 71 3.99 -6.05 -7.32
N GLN A 72 4.99 -6.55 -8.02
CA GLN A 72 5.86 -5.71 -8.85
C GLN A 72 5.13 -5.35 -10.15
N LEU A 73 5.14 -4.06 -10.51
CA LEU A 73 4.71 -3.61 -11.83
C LEU A 73 5.80 -3.94 -12.85
N ILE A 74 5.47 -4.78 -13.84
CA ILE A 74 6.41 -5.26 -14.85
C ILE A 74 6.15 -4.58 -16.20
N GLU A 75 4.89 -4.26 -16.52
CA GLU A 75 4.47 -3.75 -17.82
C GLU A 75 3.56 -2.53 -17.66
N GLY A 76 3.72 -1.53 -18.53
CA GLY A 76 3.03 -0.26 -18.48
C GLY A 76 3.73 0.78 -17.60
N GLU A 77 3.07 1.90 -17.36
CA GLU A 77 3.53 2.99 -16.50
C GLU A 77 2.59 3.15 -15.31
N GLY A 78 3.13 3.21 -14.11
CA GLY A 78 2.36 3.39 -12.88
C GLY A 78 3.01 4.38 -11.94
N TYR A 79 2.24 5.40 -11.54
CA TYR A 79 2.68 6.41 -10.57
C TYR A 79 1.69 6.41 -9.40
N VAL A 80 2.20 6.32 -8.19
CA VAL A 80 1.40 6.34 -6.96
C VAL A 80 2.09 7.21 -5.91
N ALA A 81 1.39 8.20 -5.39
CA ALA A 81 1.87 9.11 -4.36
C ALA A 81 3.27 9.72 -4.65
N GLY A 82 3.55 9.98 -5.94
CA GLY A 82 4.82 10.54 -6.42
C GLY A 82 5.92 9.52 -6.70
N PHE A 83 5.64 8.22 -6.60
CA PHE A 83 6.59 7.15 -6.93
C PHE A 83 6.26 6.51 -8.28
N ASP A 84 7.30 6.28 -9.10
CA ASP A 84 7.24 5.47 -10.32
C ASP A 84 7.37 3.99 -9.92
N LEU A 85 6.28 3.22 -10.04
CA LEU A 85 6.23 1.82 -9.62
C LEU A 85 7.15 0.91 -10.43
N ARG A 86 7.42 1.25 -11.71
CA ARG A 86 8.33 0.50 -12.59
C ARG A 86 9.79 0.62 -12.14
N LYS A 87 10.17 1.78 -11.61
CA LYS A 87 11.53 2.10 -11.18
C LYS A 87 11.75 1.92 -9.68
N LEU A 88 10.69 1.57 -8.95
CA LEU A 88 10.71 1.45 -7.50
C LEU A 88 11.68 0.36 -7.04
N LYS A 89 12.64 0.74 -6.20
CA LYS A 89 13.58 -0.21 -5.60
C LYS A 89 13.01 -0.75 -4.30
N ARG A 90 13.39 -1.98 -3.93
CA ARG A 90 12.92 -2.63 -2.70
C ARG A 90 13.11 -1.76 -1.45
N ARG A 91 14.21 -0.99 -1.37
CA ARG A 91 14.49 -0.06 -0.26
C ARG A 91 13.55 1.16 -0.21
N GLU A 92 12.85 1.46 -1.30
CA GLU A 92 11.95 2.62 -1.42
C GLU A 92 10.47 2.25 -1.11
N ILE A 93 10.14 0.95 -1.10
CA ILE A 93 8.79 0.46 -0.78
C ILE A 93 8.30 0.99 0.58
N PRO A 94 9.09 0.98 1.67
CA PRO A 94 8.64 1.56 2.93
C PRO A 94 8.30 3.05 2.83
N MET A 95 8.97 3.80 1.95
CA MET A 95 8.70 5.22 1.74
C MET A 95 7.38 5.45 0.99
N LEU A 96 7.09 4.63 -0.04
CA LEU A 96 5.80 4.61 -0.71
C LEU A 96 4.69 4.29 0.29
N ARG A 97 4.81 3.20 1.04
CA ARG A 97 3.80 2.74 2.00
C ARG A 97 3.53 3.73 3.14
N ARG A 98 4.49 4.58 3.51
CA ARG A 98 4.28 5.69 4.46
C ARG A 98 3.38 6.81 3.93
N ARG A 99 3.25 6.92 2.60
CA ARG A 99 2.37 7.92 1.97
C ARG A 99 0.97 7.39 1.66
N ILE A 100 0.73 6.11 1.92
CA ILE A 100 -0.53 5.42 1.64
C ILE A 100 -1.08 4.86 2.95
N GLY A 101 -2.33 5.17 3.26
CA GLY A 101 -3.07 4.47 4.31
C GLY A 101 -3.74 3.23 3.70
N ILE A 102 -3.52 2.06 4.29
CA ILE A 102 -4.10 0.80 3.82
C ILE A 102 -4.89 0.18 4.97
N VAL A 103 -6.14 -0.20 4.69
CA VAL A 103 -6.95 -1.05 5.57
C VAL A 103 -7.08 -2.41 4.89
N PHE A 104 -6.48 -3.43 5.48
CA PHE A 104 -6.54 -4.81 4.98
C PHE A 104 -7.87 -5.48 5.38
N GLN A 105 -8.31 -6.44 4.58
CA GLN A 105 -9.55 -7.18 4.83
C GLN A 105 -9.51 -7.97 6.16
N ASP A 106 -8.36 -8.49 6.53
CA ASP A 106 -8.07 -9.22 7.76
C ASP A 106 -7.46 -8.33 8.86
N TYR A 107 -7.47 -7.02 8.64
CA TYR A 107 -6.90 -5.97 9.50
C TYR A 107 -5.40 -6.10 9.80
N GLN A 108 -4.78 -7.26 9.65
CA GLN A 108 -3.36 -7.56 9.92
C GLN A 108 -2.87 -7.04 11.28
N LEU A 109 -3.71 -7.15 12.30
CA LEU A 109 -3.38 -6.74 13.66
C LEU A 109 -2.60 -7.84 14.39
N LEU A 110 -1.69 -7.43 15.27
CA LEU A 110 -1.03 -8.32 16.24
C LEU A 110 -2.04 -8.64 17.34
N THR A 111 -2.68 -9.81 17.26
CA THR A 111 -3.77 -10.21 18.16
C THR A 111 -3.30 -10.53 19.59
N ASP A 112 -1.99 -10.76 19.77
CA ASP A 112 -1.33 -10.94 21.07
C ASP A 112 -0.89 -9.61 21.70
N ARG A 113 -1.23 -8.49 21.10
CA ARG A 113 -0.88 -7.13 21.53
C ARG A 113 -2.11 -6.25 21.66
N ASN A 114 -2.06 -5.32 22.62
CA ASN A 114 -3.13 -4.32 22.76
C ASN A 114 -3.09 -3.26 21.64
N VAL A 115 -4.10 -2.40 21.60
CA VAL A 115 -4.24 -1.36 20.57
C VAL A 115 -3.05 -0.41 20.57
N PHE A 116 -2.56 0.00 21.75
CA PHE A 116 -1.39 0.87 21.87
C PHE A 116 -0.15 0.25 21.23
N MET A 117 0.13 -1.03 21.51
CA MET A 117 1.30 -1.73 20.98
C MET A 117 1.21 -1.93 19.47
N ASN A 118 0.02 -2.19 18.91
CA ASN A 118 -0.18 -2.25 17.48
C ASN A 118 0.21 -0.94 16.79
N LEU A 119 -0.25 0.20 17.31
CA LEU A 119 0.11 1.53 16.80
C LEU A 119 1.60 1.84 17.03
N TYR A 120 2.13 1.51 18.20
CA TYR A 120 3.53 1.73 18.56
C TYR A 120 4.50 1.05 17.58
N TYR A 121 4.29 -0.22 17.26
CA TYR A 121 5.15 -0.94 16.31
C TYR A 121 5.12 -0.33 14.91
N VAL A 122 3.95 0.10 14.43
CA VAL A 122 3.84 0.79 13.15
C VAL A 122 4.66 2.09 13.17
N MET A 123 4.57 2.89 14.22
CA MET A 123 5.33 4.13 14.33
C MET A 123 6.83 3.87 14.37
N LYS A 124 7.29 2.90 15.15
CA LYS A 124 8.71 2.50 15.18
C LYS A 124 9.19 2.03 13.80
N ALA A 125 8.44 1.17 13.12
CA ALA A 125 8.74 0.68 11.78
C ALA A 125 8.75 1.80 10.72
N THR A 126 7.99 2.86 10.93
CA THR A 126 7.97 4.04 10.05
C THR A 126 8.99 5.11 10.41
N GLY A 127 9.89 4.85 11.37
CA GLY A 127 11.06 5.66 11.64
C GLY A 127 10.93 6.66 12.80
N TRP A 128 9.86 6.60 13.57
CA TRP A 128 9.75 7.39 14.79
C TRP A 128 10.75 6.87 15.83
N LYS A 129 11.50 7.79 16.45
CA LYS A 129 12.57 7.43 17.41
C LYS A 129 12.24 7.87 18.84
N ASN A 130 11.58 9.01 19.00
CA ASN A 130 11.29 9.60 20.29
C ASN A 130 10.05 8.95 20.94
N GLU A 131 10.25 8.27 22.05
CA GLU A 131 9.19 7.56 22.79
C GLU A 131 8.07 8.47 23.29
N SER A 132 8.41 9.70 23.73
CA SER A 132 7.44 10.66 24.22
C SER A 132 6.53 11.16 23.08
N GLU A 133 7.12 11.45 21.92
CA GLU A 133 6.36 11.85 20.73
C GLU A 133 5.47 10.73 20.21
N ILE A 134 5.97 9.49 20.21
CA ILE A 134 5.17 8.31 19.82
C ILE A 134 3.94 8.18 20.72
N ARG A 135 4.12 8.22 22.05
CA ARG A 135 3.00 8.14 23.00
C ARG A 135 1.99 9.25 22.78
N LYS A 136 2.46 10.49 22.72
CA LYS A 136 1.60 11.64 22.46
C LYS A 136 0.79 11.49 21.18
N ARG A 137 1.43 11.04 20.10
CA ARG A 137 0.76 10.85 18.82
C ARG A 137 -0.27 9.72 18.85
N ILE A 138 0.02 8.61 19.53
CA ILE A 138 -0.95 7.52 19.73
C ILE A 138 -2.16 8.01 20.50
N ASP A 139 -1.96 8.75 21.61
CA ASP A 139 -3.05 9.27 22.41
C ASP A 139 -3.94 10.25 21.60
N GLU A 140 -3.33 11.11 20.79
CA GLU A 140 -4.05 11.99 19.88
C GLU A 140 -4.91 11.22 18.88
N VAL A 141 -4.36 10.17 18.25
CA VAL A 141 -5.07 9.34 17.27
C VAL A 141 -6.21 8.59 17.93
N LEU A 142 -6.00 7.98 19.10
CA LEU A 142 -7.03 7.28 19.85
C LEU A 142 -8.17 8.21 20.27
N LYS A 143 -7.85 9.47 20.59
CA LYS A 143 -8.84 10.50 20.92
C LYS A 143 -9.71 10.82 19.70
N VAL A 144 -9.13 10.99 18.53
CA VAL A 144 -9.88 11.29 17.29
C VAL A 144 -10.92 10.23 16.97
N VAL A 145 -10.63 8.96 17.29
CA VAL A 145 -11.55 7.83 17.05
C VAL A 145 -12.33 7.39 18.30
N SER A 146 -12.29 8.18 19.39
CA SER A 146 -13.00 7.91 20.66
C SER A 146 -12.64 6.55 21.29
N LEU A 147 -11.37 6.17 21.21
CA LEU A 147 -10.84 4.91 21.74
C LEU A 147 -9.82 5.10 22.89
N GLU A 148 -9.73 6.27 23.51
CA GLU A 148 -8.76 6.59 24.55
C GLU A 148 -8.77 5.58 25.71
N ALA A 149 -9.97 5.22 26.17
CA ALA A 149 -10.16 4.27 27.28
C ALA A 149 -9.80 2.81 26.91
N LYS A 150 -9.65 2.51 25.61
CA LYS A 150 -9.41 1.15 25.11
C LYS A 150 -7.97 0.92 24.64
N GLY A 151 -7.12 1.94 24.61
CA GLY A 151 -5.77 1.87 24.08
C GLY A 151 -4.89 0.78 24.73
N TYR A 152 -5.12 0.49 26.01
CA TYR A 152 -4.35 -0.47 26.80
C TYR A 152 -5.09 -1.79 27.06
N LYS A 153 -6.30 -1.96 26.52
CA LYS A 153 -7.04 -3.22 26.57
C LYS A 153 -6.62 -4.14 25.42
N MET A 154 -6.52 -5.43 25.70
CA MET A 154 -6.35 -6.48 24.70
C MET A 154 -7.68 -6.75 24.01
#